data_ffaf08628a2c4f67b31052ec52e6c7bb
#
_entry.id   ffaf08628a2c4f67b31052ec52e6c7bb
#
_cell.length_a   1.000
_cell.length_b   1.000
_cell.length_c   1.000
_cell.angle_alpha   90.00
_cell.angle_beta   90.00
_cell.angle_gamma   90.00
#
_symmetry.space_group_name_H-M   'P 1'
#
loop_
_entity.id
_entity.type
_entity.pdbx_description
1 polymer ?
#
loop_
_entity_poly.entity_id
_entity_poly.type
_entity_poly.pdbx_seq_one_letter_code
_entity_poly.pdbx_strand_id
1 'polypeptide(L)' 'MKEKMIQYFEGCGFSRAEAEKETAIHVREIQRRELPDRITEEQACNYFMVDLIFE' A
#
# COMPACT_ATOMS: atom_id res chain seq x y z
N MET A 1 -1.65 1.17 9.23
CA MET A 1 -1.83 1.77 7.89
C MET A 1 -2.21 0.76 6.83
N LYS A 2 -1.83 -0.49 7.01
CA LYS A 2 -2.18 -1.54 6.04
C LYS A 2 -3.69 -1.67 5.86
N GLU A 3 -4.44 -1.66 6.96
CA GLU A 3 -5.90 -1.75 6.89
C GLU A 3 -6.51 -0.56 6.14
N LYS A 4 -5.99 0.63 6.35
CA LYS A 4 -6.47 1.82 5.63
C LYS A 4 -6.20 1.71 4.13
N MET A 5 -5.07 1.14 3.77
CA MET A 5 -4.74 0.93 2.36
C MET A 5 -5.69 -0.08 1.73
N ILE A 6 -6.00 -1.16 2.44
CA ILE A 6 -6.97 -2.13 1.97
C ILE A 6 -8.34 -1.47 1.79
N GLN A 7 -8.77 -0.67 2.76
CA GLN A 7 -10.04 0.05 2.70
C GLN A 7 -10.08 1.00 1.50
N TYR A 8 -8.96 1.63 1.19
CA TYR A 8 -8.87 2.49 0.01
C TYR A 8 -9.20 1.71 -1.27
N PHE A 9 -8.62 0.52 -1.43
CA PHE A 9 -8.89 -0.28 -2.62
C PHE A 9 -10.32 -0.79 -2.64
N GLU A 10 -10.89 -1.11 -1.49
CA GLU A 10 -12.30 -1.48 -1.42
C GLU A 10 -13.17 -0.32 -1.90
N GLY A 11 -12.83 0.89 -1.53
CA GLY A 11 -13.52 2.11 -2.00
C GLY A 11 -13.40 2.31 -3.49
N CYS A 12 -12.37 1.76 -4.11
CA CYS A 12 -12.17 1.82 -5.57
C CYS A 12 -12.97 0.77 -6.32
N GLY A 13 -13.67 -0.10 -5.60
CA GLY A 13 -14.52 -1.12 -6.23
C GLY A 13 -13.98 -2.54 -6.16
N PHE A 14 -12.84 -2.74 -5.52
CA PHE A 14 -12.29 -4.09 -5.34
C PHE A 14 -13.00 -4.82 -4.21
N SER A 15 -13.12 -6.14 -4.33
CA SER A 15 -13.57 -6.95 -3.21
C SER A 15 -12.50 -6.95 -2.12
N ARG A 16 -12.85 -7.41 -0.91
CA ARG A 16 -11.88 -7.48 0.18
C ARG A 16 -10.66 -8.31 -0.21
N ALA A 17 -10.87 -9.47 -0.82
CA ALA A 17 -9.76 -10.33 -1.23
C ALA A 17 -8.89 -9.65 -2.29
N GLU A 18 -9.50 -8.98 -3.25
CA GLU A 18 -8.77 -8.24 -4.28
C GLU A 18 -8.03 -7.05 -3.68
N ALA A 19 -8.67 -6.35 -2.74
CA ALA A 19 -8.04 -5.21 -2.08
C ALA A 19 -6.80 -5.64 -1.32
N GLU A 20 -6.85 -6.78 -0.63
CA GLU A 20 -5.70 -7.33 0.08
C GLU A 20 -4.57 -7.69 -0.89
N LYS A 21 -4.92 -8.27 -2.03
CA LYS A 21 -3.95 -8.63 -3.06
C LYS A 21 -3.28 -7.38 -3.65
N GLU A 22 -4.06 -6.37 -3.97
CA GLU A 22 -3.54 -5.12 -4.52
C GLU A 22 -2.63 -4.42 -3.52
N THR A 23 -3.02 -4.42 -2.25
CA THR A 23 -2.22 -3.86 -1.19
C THR A 23 -0.85 -4.55 -1.13
N ALA A 24 -0.83 -5.88 -1.17
CA ALA A 24 0.41 -6.64 -1.12
C ALA A 24 1.32 -6.33 -2.32
N ILE A 25 0.75 -6.20 -3.50
CA ILE A 25 1.51 -5.87 -4.71
C ILE A 25 2.17 -4.50 -4.59
N HIS A 26 1.41 -3.49 -4.17
CA HIS A 26 1.92 -2.13 -4.04
C HIS A 26 2.97 -2.03 -2.94
N VAL A 27 2.75 -2.70 -1.81
CA VAL A 27 3.73 -2.73 -0.72
C VAL A 27 5.05 -3.29 -1.21
N ARG A 28 5.00 -4.41 -1.93
CA ARG A 28 6.21 -5.05 -2.43
C ARG A 28 6.97 -4.15 -3.40
N GLU A 29 6.26 -3.45 -4.28
CA GLU A 29 6.88 -2.53 -5.23
C GLU A 29 7.55 -1.36 -4.53
N ILE A 30 6.90 -0.80 -3.51
CA ILE A 30 7.47 0.30 -2.74
C ILE A 30 8.72 -0.16 -2.00
N GLN A 31 8.65 -1.33 -1.36
CA GLN A 31 9.81 -1.89 -0.67
C GLN A 31 10.98 -2.10 -1.61
N ARG A 32 10.70 -2.49 -2.85
CA ARG A 32 11.73 -2.71 -3.86
C ARG A 32 12.38 -1.38 -4.29
N ARG A 33 11.59 -0.33 -4.44
CA ARG A 33 12.11 0.98 -4.83
C ARG A 33 12.99 1.61 -3.76
N GLU A 34 12.72 1.30 -2.50
CA GLU A 34 13.44 1.92 -1.38
C GLU A 34 14.68 1.13 -0.97
N LEU A 35 15.14 0.22 -1.82
CA LEU A 35 16.42 -0.46 -1.58
C LEU A 35 17.56 0.54 -1.76
N PRO A 36 18.67 0.42 -0.99
CA PRO A 36 18.94 -0.66 -0.04
C PRO A 36 18.34 -0.50 1.36
N ASP A 37 17.71 0.63 1.64
CA ASP A 37 17.10 0.90 2.94
C ASP A 37 15.79 0.13 3.05
N ARG A 38 15.87 -1.08 3.53
CA ARG A 38 14.70 -1.95 3.65
C ARG A 38 13.68 -1.35 4.60
N ILE A 39 12.55 -0.93 4.04
CA ILE A 39 11.46 -0.40 4.85
C ILE A 39 10.50 -1.53 5.22
N THR A 40 9.77 -1.33 6.32
CA THR A 40 8.78 -2.30 6.77
C THR A 40 7.53 -2.21 5.89
N GLU A 41 6.68 -3.22 6.00
CA GLU A 41 5.40 -3.22 5.33
C GLU A 41 4.56 -2.02 5.76
N GLU A 42 4.58 -1.70 7.05
CA GLU A 42 3.87 -0.54 7.59
C GLU A 42 4.38 0.77 6.99
N GLN A 43 5.69 0.92 6.86
CA GLN A 43 6.29 2.10 6.25
C GLN A 43 5.89 2.22 4.78
N ALA A 44 5.87 1.10 4.06
CA ALA A 44 5.46 1.10 2.66
C ALA A 44 4.01 1.55 2.50
N CYS A 45 3.12 1.07 3.35
CA CYS A 45 1.73 1.51 3.35
C CYS A 45 1.61 2.99 3.64
N ASN A 46 2.42 3.49 4.58
CA ASN A 46 2.44 4.91 4.91
C ASN A 46 2.88 5.75 3.72
N TYR A 47 3.91 5.34 3.01
CA TYR A 47 4.36 6.05 1.81
C TYR A 47 3.25 6.12 0.77
N PHE A 48 2.56 5.02 0.54
CA PHE A 48 1.46 4.99 -0.42
C PHE A 48 0.35 5.97 -0.04
N MET A 49 -0.06 5.94 1.22
CA MET A 49 -1.16 6.80 1.69
C MET A 49 -0.78 8.28 1.66
N VAL A 50 0.47 8.60 1.99
CA VAL A 50 0.96 9.99 1.94
C VAL A 50 0.96 10.50 0.50
N ASP A 51 1.42 9.69 -0.45
CA ASP A 51 1.42 10.07 -1.86
C ASP A 51 0.01 10.38 -2.36
N LEU A 52 -0.99 9.60 -1.92
CA LEU A 52 -2.38 9.85 -2.30
C LEU A 52 -2.87 11.20 -1.79
N ILE A 53 -2.47 11.58 -0.58
CA ILE A 53 -2.91 12.82 0.04
C ILE A 53 -2.28 14.03 -0.65
N PHE A 54 -1.03 13.92 -1.07
CA PHE A 54 -0.27 15.05 -1.62
C PHE A 54 -0.26 15.10 -3.15
N GLU A 55 -0.91 14.19 -3.81
CA GLU A 55 -1.16 14.29 -5.23
C GLU A 55 -2.44 15.09 -5.48
#